data_a83445ef1206c7e142fd37087128098a
#
_entry.id   a83445ef1206c7e142fd37087128098a
#
_cell.length_a   1.000
_cell.length_b   1.000
_cell.length_c   1.000
_cell.angle_alpha   90.00
_cell.angle_beta   90.00
_cell.angle_gamma   90.00
#
_symmetry.space_group_name_H-M   'P 1'
#
loop_
_entity.id
_entity.type
_entity.pdbx_description
1 polymer ?
#
loop_
_entity_poly.entity_id
_entity_poly.type
_entity_poly.pdbx_seq_one_letter_code
_entity_poly.pdbx_strand_id
1 'polypeptide(L)'
;MRHERLRFLDEAGATTILTRLYARAIGGNRTTEAVPRNYGASTSMISTLGVAGVEATMLIEGSIDTLVFNAYCQEVLRPTLKAGDVIVLDNLGAHRASRIEEIARSCGARVIWLPPYSPDFSPIELMWSKVKTYLRQVKARTQEELEKAIAAALETITASNCVNWFRHCGYEVTGK
;
A
#
# COMPACT_ATOMS: atom_id res chain seq x y z
N MET A 1 -6.10 7.77 -21.94
CA MET A 1 -5.18 6.76 -21.34
C MET A 1 -6.06 5.63 -20.78
N ARG A 2 -5.72 4.35 -21.02
CA ARG A 2 -6.53 3.25 -20.45
C ARG A 2 -6.19 3.12 -18.97
N HIS A 3 -7.10 3.50 -18.07
CA HIS A 3 -6.90 3.45 -16.62
C HIS A 3 -6.66 2.03 -16.09
N GLU A 4 -7.04 1.01 -16.84
CA GLU A 4 -6.76 -0.42 -16.56
C GLU A 4 -5.26 -0.77 -16.54
N ARG A 5 -4.41 0.12 -17.09
CA ARG A 5 -2.95 -0.03 -17.13
C ARG A 5 -2.22 0.71 -16.00
N LEU A 6 -2.95 1.46 -15.18
CA LEU A 6 -2.37 2.18 -14.06
C LEU A 6 -2.05 1.21 -12.92
N ARG A 7 -0.83 1.34 -12.40
CA ARG A 7 -0.29 0.61 -11.24
C ARG A 7 0.20 1.63 -10.24
N PHE A 8 -0.56 1.85 -9.18
CA PHE A 8 -0.14 2.75 -8.10
C PHE A 8 0.79 2.02 -7.18
N LEU A 9 2.00 2.52 -7.00
CA LEU A 9 3.02 1.95 -6.12
C LEU A 9 3.22 2.88 -4.92
N ASP A 10 3.22 2.31 -3.71
CA ASP A 10 3.45 3.06 -2.48
C ASP A 10 3.98 2.18 -1.35
N GLU A 11 4.52 2.81 -0.31
CA GLU A 11 5.06 2.20 0.89
C GLU A 11 4.19 2.56 2.12
N ALA A 12 3.95 1.61 2.99
CA ALA A 12 3.27 1.85 4.26
C ALA A 12 3.92 1.07 5.40
N GLY A 13 3.91 1.66 6.59
CA GLY A 13 4.38 1.00 7.82
C GLY A 13 3.22 0.51 8.68
N ALA A 14 3.45 -0.61 9.36
CA ALA A 14 2.61 -1.15 10.43
C ALA A 14 3.47 -1.56 11.64
N THR A 15 2.89 -1.50 12.84
CA THR A 15 3.59 -1.85 14.07
C THR A 15 2.70 -2.69 14.97
N THR A 16 3.30 -3.44 15.89
CA THR A 16 2.59 -4.26 16.88
C THR A 16 1.85 -3.45 17.96
N ILE A 17 1.98 -2.12 17.94
CA ILE A 17 1.24 -1.25 18.87
C ILE A 17 -0.10 -0.74 18.31
N LEU A 18 -0.44 -1.09 17.06
CA LEU A 18 -1.68 -0.65 16.46
C LEU A 18 -2.89 -1.05 17.31
N THR A 19 -3.75 -0.06 17.58
CA THR A 19 -5.00 -0.21 18.35
C THR A 19 -6.12 0.58 17.70
N ARG A 20 -7.35 0.33 18.12
CA ARG A 20 -8.50 1.12 17.67
C ARG A 20 -8.33 2.58 18.08
N LEU A 21 -8.58 3.49 17.16
CA LEU A 21 -8.51 4.94 17.41
C LEU A 21 -9.77 5.49 18.07
N TYR A 22 -10.90 4.80 17.88
CA TYR A 22 -12.22 5.23 18.37
C TYR A 22 -12.97 4.05 18.95
N ALA A 23 -13.74 4.33 19.99
CA ALA A 23 -14.71 3.41 20.55
C ALA A 23 -15.97 4.19 20.98
N ARG A 24 -17.09 3.49 21.13
CA ARG A 24 -18.34 4.09 21.60
C ARG A 24 -18.72 3.45 22.93
N ALA A 25 -19.16 4.27 23.89
CA ALA A 25 -19.72 3.83 25.15
C ALA A 25 -21.16 4.32 25.29
N ILE A 26 -21.98 3.56 26.01
CA ILE A 26 -23.36 3.92 26.34
C ILE A 26 -23.33 4.94 27.49
N GLY A 27 -24.23 5.93 27.44
CA GLY A 27 -24.46 6.86 28.56
C GLY A 27 -23.34 7.85 28.83
N GLY A 28 -22.54 8.22 27.81
CA GLY A 28 -21.49 9.24 27.97
C GLY A 28 -20.24 8.75 28.73
N ASN A 29 -20.17 7.47 29.05
CA ASN A 29 -18.98 6.88 29.69
C ASN A 29 -17.77 6.94 28.77
N ARG A 30 -16.57 7.08 29.35
CA ARG A 30 -15.31 6.96 28.63
C ARG A 30 -14.96 5.51 28.40
N THR A 31 -14.63 5.15 27.15
CA THR A 31 -13.99 3.87 26.86
C THR A 31 -12.51 3.97 27.19
N THR A 32 -11.98 2.99 27.88
CA THR A 32 -10.55 2.85 28.19
C THR A 32 -10.04 1.53 27.65
N GLU A 33 -8.85 1.54 27.05
CA GLU A 33 -8.18 0.34 26.60
C GLU A 33 -6.69 0.44 26.92
N ALA A 34 -6.11 -0.64 27.45
CA ALA A 34 -4.66 -0.71 27.64
C ALA A 34 -3.96 -0.85 26.29
N VAL A 35 -3.01 0.03 26.03
CA VAL A 35 -2.19 0.01 24.79
C VAL A 35 -0.74 -0.28 25.15
N PRO A 36 0.01 -1.01 24.30
CA PRO A 36 1.45 -1.20 24.50
C PRO A 36 2.16 0.16 24.55
N ARG A 37 3.07 0.32 25.50
CA ARG A 37 3.80 1.58 25.70
C ARG A 37 5.03 1.71 24.83
N ASN A 38 5.64 0.59 24.44
CA ASN A 38 6.87 0.56 23.63
C ASN A 38 6.51 0.47 22.15
N TYR A 39 7.31 1.13 21.31
CA TYR A 39 7.27 0.95 19.86
C TYR A 39 7.74 -0.47 19.53
N GLY A 40 6.83 -1.40 19.45
CA GLY A 40 7.15 -2.80 19.13
C GLY A 40 7.80 -2.97 17.75
N ALA A 41 7.93 -4.20 17.32
CA ALA A 41 8.43 -4.51 15.97
C ALA A 41 7.61 -3.75 14.90
N SER A 42 8.30 -3.28 13.86
CA SER A 42 7.70 -2.58 12.73
C SER A 42 7.91 -3.38 11.45
N THR A 43 6.85 -3.47 10.64
CA THR A 43 6.89 -4.05 9.29
C THR A 43 6.59 -2.96 8.28
N SER A 44 7.47 -2.78 7.32
CA SER A 44 7.21 -1.98 6.14
C SER A 44 6.58 -2.85 5.06
N MET A 45 5.59 -2.29 4.39
CA MET A 45 4.88 -2.90 3.28
C MET A 45 5.13 -2.06 2.03
N ILE A 46 5.50 -2.67 0.94
CA ILE A 46 5.54 -2.04 -0.37
C ILE A 46 4.66 -2.83 -1.32
N SER A 47 3.81 -2.16 -2.08
CA SER A 47 2.85 -2.84 -2.94
C SER A 47 2.47 -1.99 -4.15
N THR A 48 1.91 -2.66 -5.15
CA THR A 48 1.19 -2.00 -6.23
C THR A 48 -0.29 -2.31 -6.20
N LEU A 49 -1.10 -1.32 -6.55
CA LEU A 49 -2.55 -1.42 -6.70
C LEU A 49 -2.94 -1.14 -8.15
N GLY A 50 -3.55 -2.13 -8.78
CA GLY A 50 -4.24 -1.98 -10.07
C GLY A 50 -5.75 -2.00 -9.89
N VAL A 51 -6.48 -1.75 -10.97
CA VAL A 51 -7.97 -1.85 -10.96
C VAL A 51 -8.45 -3.26 -10.63
N ALA A 52 -7.68 -4.28 -10.97
CA ALA A 52 -8.03 -5.68 -10.74
C ALA A 52 -7.77 -6.15 -9.30
N GLY A 53 -6.88 -5.47 -8.57
CA GLY A 53 -6.50 -5.88 -7.22
C GLY A 53 -5.13 -5.37 -6.81
N VAL A 54 -4.68 -5.93 -5.70
CA VAL A 54 -3.33 -5.73 -5.14
C VAL A 54 -2.36 -6.65 -5.88
N GLU A 55 -1.20 -6.12 -6.22
CA GLU A 55 -0.16 -6.85 -6.95
C GLU A 55 1.21 -6.54 -6.33
N ALA A 56 2.21 -7.35 -6.66
CA ALA A 56 3.62 -7.09 -6.33
C ALA A 56 3.82 -6.59 -4.88
N THR A 57 3.34 -7.33 -3.89
CA THR A 57 3.50 -6.98 -2.47
C THR A 57 4.75 -7.62 -1.88
N MET A 58 5.50 -6.86 -1.10
CA MET A 58 6.60 -7.33 -0.26
C MET A 58 6.46 -6.75 1.15
N LEU A 59 6.74 -7.58 2.14
CA LEU A 59 6.83 -7.21 3.55
C LEU A 59 8.30 -7.29 3.98
N ILE A 60 8.72 -6.34 4.81
CA ILE A 60 10.06 -6.33 5.37
C ILE A 60 10.05 -5.86 6.81
N GLU A 61 10.80 -6.50 7.66
CA GLU A 61 11.02 -6.02 9.02
C GLU A 61 11.89 -4.75 9.00
N GLY A 62 11.41 -3.69 9.66
CA GLY A 62 12.09 -2.41 9.68
C GLY A 62 11.72 -1.49 8.51
N SER A 63 12.66 -0.66 8.08
CA SER A 63 12.46 0.37 7.04
C SER A 63 12.95 -0.08 5.66
N ILE A 64 12.31 0.43 4.62
CA ILE A 64 12.74 0.21 3.23
C ILE A 64 13.83 1.23 2.87
N ASP A 65 15.05 0.76 2.75
CA ASP A 65 16.16 1.53 2.21
C ASP A 65 16.27 1.41 0.68
N THR A 66 17.31 1.97 0.09
CA THR A 66 17.50 1.94 -1.37
C THR A 66 17.81 0.53 -1.89
N LEU A 67 18.52 -0.31 -1.11
CA LEU A 67 18.85 -1.67 -1.53
C LEU A 67 17.59 -2.55 -1.54
N VAL A 68 16.79 -2.46 -0.49
CA VAL A 68 15.51 -3.16 -0.37
C VAL A 68 14.55 -2.72 -1.47
N PHE A 69 14.44 -1.42 -1.72
CA PHE A 69 13.60 -0.91 -2.81
C PHE A 69 14.05 -1.43 -4.18
N ASN A 70 15.36 -1.46 -4.45
CA ASN A 70 15.91 -1.98 -5.71
C ASN A 70 15.64 -3.49 -5.86
N ALA A 71 15.79 -4.26 -4.78
CA ALA A 71 15.46 -5.69 -4.77
C ALA A 71 13.95 -5.90 -5.05
N TYR A 72 13.09 -5.15 -4.37
CA TYR A 72 11.65 -5.18 -4.66
C TYR A 72 11.34 -4.89 -6.14
N CYS A 73 11.91 -3.84 -6.69
CA CYS A 73 11.69 -3.48 -8.09
C CYS A 73 12.13 -4.58 -9.06
N GLN A 74 13.25 -5.25 -8.78
CA GLN A 74 13.82 -6.28 -9.63
C GLN A 74 13.10 -7.62 -9.51
N GLU A 75 12.85 -8.07 -8.26
CA GLU A 75 12.43 -9.44 -7.99
C GLU A 75 10.90 -9.57 -7.85
N VAL A 76 10.23 -8.51 -7.41
CA VAL A 76 8.79 -8.55 -7.10
C VAL A 76 7.98 -7.76 -8.12
N LEU A 77 8.35 -6.52 -8.40
CA LEU A 77 7.59 -5.66 -9.32
C LEU A 77 7.79 -6.05 -10.78
N ARG A 78 9.04 -6.17 -11.22
CA ARG A 78 9.38 -6.43 -12.64
C ARG A 78 8.64 -7.61 -13.26
N PRO A 79 8.51 -8.79 -12.60
CA PRO A 79 7.80 -9.94 -13.17
C PRO A 79 6.30 -9.68 -13.42
N THR A 80 5.70 -8.70 -12.75
CA THR A 80 4.27 -8.37 -12.89
C THR A 80 4.00 -7.36 -13.99
N LEU A 81 5.02 -6.61 -14.43
CA LEU A 81 4.89 -5.55 -15.41
C LEU A 81 4.67 -6.09 -16.83
N LYS A 82 3.81 -5.41 -17.56
CA LYS A 82 3.51 -5.69 -18.97
C LYS A 82 3.74 -4.45 -19.81
N ALA A 83 4.05 -4.66 -21.08
CA ALA A 83 4.18 -3.56 -22.02
C ALA A 83 2.93 -2.67 -22.06
N GLY A 84 3.12 -1.37 -21.92
CA GLY A 84 2.07 -0.37 -21.86
C GLY A 84 1.52 -0.11 -20.44
N ASP A 85 2.01 -0.79 -19.39
CA ASP A 85 1.68 -0.44 -18.01
C ASP A 85 2.25 0.94 -17.63
N VAL A 86 1.60 1.59 -16.71
CA VAL A 86 1.98 2.91 -16.20
C VAL A 86 2.08 2.84 -14.70
N ILE A 87 3.29 2.91 -14.18
CA ILE A 87 3.55 2.95 -12.74
C ILE A 87 3.35 4.38 -12.29
N VAL A 88 2.48 4.59 -11.32
CA VAL A 88 2.19 5.89 -10.72
C VAL A 88 2.63 5.84 -9.27
N LEU A 89 3.45 6.79 -8.87
CA LEU A 89 3.98 6.84 -7.50
C LEU A 89 4.32 8.27 -7.09
N ASP A 90 4.51 8.41 -5.80
CA ASP A 90 4.93 9.67 -5.18
C ASP A 90 6.41 9.95 -5.46
N ASN A 91 6.86 11.16 -5.11
CA ASN A 91 8.22 11.60 -5.35
C ASN A 91 9.22 10.79 -4.50
N LEU A 92 10.12 10.10 -5.18
CA LEU A 92 11.21 9.32 -4.57
C LEU A 92 12.55 10.06 -4.67
N GLY A 93 13.49 9.71 -3.77
CA GLY A 93 14.88 10.15 -3.93
C GLY A 93 15.48 9.71 -5.29
N ALA A 94 16.38 10.52 -5.84
CA ALA A 94 16.90 10.38 -7.22
C ALA A 94 17.38 8.96 -7.58
N HIS A 95 18.05 8.26 -6.66
CA HIS A 95 18.54 6.89 -6.92
C HIS A 95 17.43 5.86 -7.06
N ARG A 96 16.34 5.97 -6.27
CA ARG A 96 15.16 5.10 -6.39
C ARG A 96 14.39 5.44 -7.66
N ALA A 97 14.25 6.71 -7.97
CA ALA A 97 13.59 7.19 -9.18
C ALA A 97 14.24 6.64 -10.44
N SER A 98 15.56 6.76 -10.59
CA SER A 98 16.29 6.25 -11.76
C SER A 98 16.15 4.74 -11.92
N ARG A 99 16.17 3.98 -10.82
CA ARG A 99 16.07 2.52 -10.87
C ARG A 99 14.69 2.04 -11.33
N ILE A 100 13.62 2.63 -10.81
CA ILE A 100 12.25 2.23 -11.21
C ILE A 100 11.96 2.63 -12.66
N GLU A 101 12.47 3.77 -13.13
CA GLU A 101 12.34 4.19 -14.53
C GLU A 101 13.08 3.25 -15.48
N GLU A 102 14.27 2.80 -15.12
CA GLU A 102 15.05 1.81 -15.89
C GLU A 102 14.28 0.49 -16.01
N ILE A 103 13.76 -0.03 -14.90
CA ILE A 103 12.99 -1.28 -14.86
C ILE A 103 11.72 -1.15 -15.68
N ALA A 104 10.95 -0.08 -15.48
CA ALA A 104 9.73 0.17 -16.25
C ALA A 104 10.02 0.19 -17.76
N ARG A 105 11.04 0.92 -18.18
CA ARG A 105 11.46 1.01 -19.58
C ARG A 105 11.85 -0.35 -20.15
N SER A 106 12.58 -1.17 -19.40
CA SER A 106 12.99 -2.51 -19.81
C SER A 106 11.80 -3.46 -20.05
N CYS A 107 10.65 -3.20 -19.40
CA CYS A 107 9.41 -3.95 -19.55
C CYS A 107 8.43 -3.33 -20.57
N GLY A 108 8.81 -2.24 -21.24
CA GLY A 108 7.90 -1.50 -22.12
C GLY A 108 6.80 -0.72 -21.35
N ALA A 109 7.01 -0.50 -20.06
CA ALA A 109 6.18 0.32 -19.18
C ALA A 109 6.76 1.73 -19.02
N ARG A 110 6.05 2.61 -18.34
CA ARG A 110 6.50 3.97 -18.04
C ARG A 110 6.15 4.37 -16.63
N VAL A 111 6.84 5.37 -16.11
CA VAL A 111 6.61 5.96 -14.79
C VAL A 111 5.92 7.31 -14.94
N ILE A 112 4.98 7.60 -14.05
CA ILE A 112 4.38 8.91 -13.84
C ILE A 112 4.54 9.27 -12.38
N TRP A 113 5.09 10.44 -12.11
CA TRP A 113 5.23 10.99 -10.78
C TRP A 113 4.00 11.81 -10.41
N LEU A 114 3.44 11.56 -9.23
CA LEU A 114 2.37 12.39 -8.69
C LEU A 114 2.93 13.76 -8.28
N PRO A 115 2.11 14.82 -8.37
CA PRO A 115 2.49 16.11 -7.80
C PRO A 115 2.76 15.98 -6.30
N PRO A 116 3.68 16.76 -5.74
CA PRO A 116 3.90 16.78 -4.30
C PRO A 116 2.60 17.03 -3.52
N TYR A 117 2.43 16.32 -2.38
CA TYR A 117 1.27 16.48 -1.49
C TYR A 117 -0.09 16.25 -2.14
N SER A 118 -0.18 15.25 -3.02
CA SER A 118 -1.42 14.93 -3.76
C SER A 118 -1.94 13.52 -3.48
N PRO A 119 -2.19 13.13 -2.22
CA PRO A 119 -2.69 11.80 -1.87
C PRO A 119 -4.08 11.52 -2.47
N ASP A 120 -4.86 12.58 -2.74
CA ASP A 120 -6.21 12.47 -3.34
C ASP A 120 -6.21 11.85 -4.75
N PHE A 121 -5.06 11.85 -5.43
CA PHE A 121 -4.89 11.18 -6.72
C PHE A 121 -4.35 9.74 -6.59
N SER A 122 -4.16 9.24 -5.37
CA SER A 122 -3.52 7.94 -5.13
C SER A 122 -4.50 6.92 -4.53
N PRO A 123 -5.15 6.06 -5.34
CA PRO A 123 -6.08 5.03 -4.84
C PRO A 123 -5.44 4.06 -3.84
N ILE A 124 -4.13 3.86 -3.88
CA ILE A 124 -3.41 2.97 -2.97
C ILE A 124 -3.42 3.48 -1.51
N GLU A 125 -3.56 4.78 -1.30
CA GLU A 125 -3.74 5.36 0.03
C GLU A 125 -5.04 4.87 0.71
N LEU A 126 -6.11 4.74 -0.07
CA LEU A 126 -7.38 4.17 0.41
C LEU A 126 -7.25 2.68 0.73
N MET A 127 -6.45 1.96 -0.04
CA MET A 127 -6.07 0.57 0.26
C MET A 127 -5.34 0.50 1.61
N TRP A 128 -4.32 1.31 1.83
CA TRP A 128 -3.59 1.35 3.09
C TRP A 128 -4.48 1.74 4.28
N SER A 129 -5.41 2.66 4.08
CA SER A 129 -6.41 3.02 5.09
C SER A 129 -7.24 1.81 5.51
N LYS A 130 -7.72 1.01 4.56
CA LYS A 130 -8.46 -0.24 4.82
C LYS A 130 -7.58 -1.26 5.55
N VAL A 131 -6.36 -1.50 5.07
CA VAL A 131 -5.39 -2.41 5.71
C VAL A 131 -5.13 -1.98 7.16
N LYS A 132 -4.75 -0.71 7.39
CA LYS A 132 -4.50 -0.20 8.74
C LYS A 132 -5.72 -0.29 9.65
N THR A 133 -6.92 -0.12 9.11
CA THR A 133 -8.17 -0.30 9.88
C THR A 133 -8.34 -1.74 10.33
N TYR A 134 -8.10 -2.71 9.46
CA TYR A 134 -8.11 -4.14 9.79
C TYR A 134 -7.08 -4.47 10.87
N LEU A 135 -5.82 -4.02 10.69
CA LEU A 135 -4.74 -4.27 11.65
C LEU A 135 -5.05 -3.70 13.06
N ARG A 136 -5.69 -2.51 13.12
CA ARG A 136 -6.15 -1.92 14.41
C ARG A 136 -7.25 -2.75 15.09
N GLN A 137 -8.03 -3.51 14.31
CA GLN A 137 -9.04 -4.41 14.88
C GLN A 137 -8.41 -5.71 15.41
N VAL A 138 -7.46 -6.28 14.65
CA VAL A 138 -6.74 -7.51 15.02
C VAL A 138 -5.86 -7.30 16.24
N LYS A 139 -5.16 -6.14 16.34
CA LYS A 139 -4.28 -5.80 17.46
C LYS A 139 -3.15 -6.82 17.66
N ALA A 140 -2.49 -7.22 16.57
CA ALA A 140 -1.33 -8.12 16.63
C ALA A 140 -0.26 -7.58 17.60
N ARG A 141 0.33 -8.45 18.41
CA ARG A 141 1.30 -8.10 19.45
C ARG A 141 2.67 -8.71 19.23
N THR A 142 2.79 -9.62 18.29
CA THR A 142 4.06 -10.19 17.83
C THR A 142 4.29 -9.89 16.35
N GLN A 143 5.54 -10.00 15.91
CA GLN A 143 5.90 -9.80 14.50
C GLN A 143 5.15 -10.81 13.61
N GLU A 144 5.14 -12.08 14.01
CA GLU A 144 4.46 -13.15 13.26
C GLU A 144 2.95 -12.91 13.13
N GLU A 145 2.30 -12.49 14.23
CA GLU A 145 0.87 -12.12 14.20
C GLU A 145 0.61 -10.92 13.28
N LEU A 146 1.52 -9.93 13.28
CA LEU A 146 1.40 -8.75 12.43
C LEU A 146 1.50 -9.13 10.96
N GLU A 147 2.45 -9.94 10.56
CA GLU A 147 2.62 -10.41 9.18
C GLU A 147 1.41 -11.24 8.70
N LYS A 148 0.91 -12.15 9.53
CA LYS A 148 -0.33 -12.90 9.26
C LYS A 148 -1.53 -11.97 9.11
N ALA A 149 -1.64 -10.96 9.98
CA ALA A 149 -2.71 -9.98 9.91
C ALA A 149 -2.63 -9.10 8.68
N ILE A 150 -1.42 -8.72 8.23
CA ILE A 150 -1.21 -7.97 6.99
C ILE A 150 -1.66 -8.81 5.79
N ALA A 151 -1.23 -10.07 5.69
CA ALA A 151 -1.64 -10.98 4.63
C ALA A 151 -3.17 -11.12 4.57
N ALA A 152 -3.82 -11.39 5.71
CA ALA A 152 -5.27 -11.47 5.80
C ALA A 152 -5.97 -10.15 5.43
N ALA A 153 -5.41 -8.99 5.82
CA ALA A 153 -5.96 -7.69 5.45
C ALA A 153 -5.94 -7.48 3.93
N LEU A 154 -4.83 -7.84 3.27
CA LEU A 154 -4.68 -7.71 1.81
C LEU A 154 -5.67 -8.61 1.06
N GLU A 155 -5.95 -9.82 1.56
CA GLU A 155 -6.96 -10.73 0.99
C GLU A 155 -8.39 -10.16 1.06
N THR A 156 -8.68 -9.23 1.97
CA THR A 156 -9.98 -8.56 2.02
C THR A 156 -10.22 -7.54 0.91
N ILE A 157 -9.19 -7.22 0.12
CA ILE A 157 -9.26 -6.23 -0.94
C ILE A 157 -9.83 -6.88 -2.19
N THR A 158 -11.00 -6.41 -2.60
CA THR A 158 -11.71 -6.93 -3.77
C THR A 158 -11.52 -6.01 -4.98
N ALA A 159 -11.72 -6.54 -6.18
CA ALA A 159 -11.73 -5.72 -7.40
C ALA A 159 -12.77 -4.58 -7.33
N SER A 160 -13.91 -4.80 -6.67
CA SER A 160 -14.91 -3.74 -6.43
C SER A 160 -14.35 -2.61 -5.57
N ASN A 161 -13.54 -2.91 -4.54
CA ASN A 161 -12.86 -1.88 -3.77
C ASN A 161 -11.94 -1.06 -4.67
N CYS A 162 -11.10 -1.71 -5.48
CA CYS A 162 -10.14 -1.05 -6.36
C CYS A 162 -10.86 -0.12 -7.36
N VAL A 163 -11.89 -0.61 -8.05
CA VAL A 163 -12.70 0.21 -8.97
C VAL A 163 -13.27 1.44 -8.27
N ASN A 164 -13.82 1.29 -7.07
CA ASN A 164 -14.39 2.41 -6.32
C ASN A 164 -13.33 3.42 -5.88
N TRP A 165 -12.15 2.96 -5.45
CA TRP A 165 -11.04 3.83 -5.08
C TRP A 165 -10.48 4.61 -6.28
N PHE A 166 -10.33 3.94 -7.42
CA PHE A 166 -9.93 4.61 -8.67
C PHE A 166 -10.93 5.70 -9.06
N ARG A 167 -12.24 5.40 -9.02
CA ARG A 167 -13.29 6.39 -9.31
C ARG A 167 -13.28 7.55 -8.31
N HIS A 168 -13.07 7.27 -7.02
CA HIS A 168 -12.96 8.29 -5.98
C HIS A 168 -11.82 9.26 -6.26
N CYS A 169 -10.69 8.77 -6.75
CA CYS A 169 -9.53 9.58 -7.15
C CYS A 169 -9.65 10.20 -8.55
N GLY A 170 -10.82 10.14 -9.19
CA GLY A 170 -11.09 10.78 -10.48
C GLY A 170 -10.68 9.98 -11.72
N TYR A 171 -10.34 8.68 -11.57
CA TYR A 171 -10.00 7.83 -12.70
C TYR A 171 -11.27 7.16 -13.26
N GLU A 172 -11.53 7.36 -14.55
CA GLU A 172 -12.63 6.66 -15.23
C GLU A 172 -12.27 5.18 -15.42
N VAL A 173 -12.96 4.32 -14.69
CA VAL A 173 -12.85 2.87 -14.81
C VAL A 173 -14.18 2.32 -15.27
N THR A 174 -14.19 1.73 -16.46
CA THR A 174 -15.35 0.95 -16.93
C THR A 174 -15.37 -0.37 -16.19
N GLY A 175 -16.27 -0.49 -15.23
CA GLY A 175 -16.58 -1.78 -14.62
C GLY A 175 -17.22 -2.70 -15.66
N LYS A 176 -16.70 -3.93 -15.77
CA LYS A 176 -17.44 -5.02 -16.41
C LYS A 176 -18.55 -5.45 -15.49
#